data_693208bb357ab99f0f1380e007a5d872
#
_entry.id   693208bb357ab99f0f1380e007a5d872
#
_cell.length_a   1.000
_cell.length_b   1.000
_cell.length_c   1.000
_cell.angle_alpha   90.00
_cell.angle_beta   90.00
_cell.angle_gamma   90.00
#
_symmetry.space_group_name_H-M   'P 1'
#
loop_
_entity.id
_entity.type
_entity.pdbx_description
1 polymer ?
#
loop_
_entity_poly.entity_id
_entity_poly.type
_entity_poly.pdbx_seq_one_letter_code
_entity_poly.pdbx_strand_id
1 'polypeptide(L)'
;MRKLTFLGLVTTAAITGCTQTETPDRPEPPALQVLSPERGTMTAGLATVEVRGTVTPSVDSGATITRVDVNGMAARLDGLGNWSANITLQPGANIIRTTATDADGGTADDVRGFITGDLRPLDTTIENAVAAGLSAAAFDKLGDTAASLVASSDLGAFVAPYNPVIAKGLDNGEEDCLYGKVSVKPGLDINNAYLALVPNNSGLAIDAELVGVNIPLHARYAAACLDGDTDISITATRARIRGNLAITVVGGRFDVKLVNPTVTFTGFMVHASGVPGTVLDLLDLDQEIAKTLGWAVERFMAPLVNQTLAGVSVGPQNVNLLGQQLRVAVAPAGVAFDAAGAEVVLDGSLTMQGANTKFVYTENQDPPGRGNAGVALAVADDTINQLMAGFWARGGLNMQIEKDLGMFDAIRLDALLPPVVSTDADGSMKLVMADLMLELRKDGQMLARTALTVEMKLKVEPAASNYAAKITIETPVLKADIIENIQGIPDSQIEALLPAALQSELNTFAPLLGAVPLPAVQGIIVTDLHRGGTGGYVTISADVN
;
A
#
# COMPACT_ATOMS: atom_id res chain seq x y z
N MET A 1 41.86 4.34 33.99
CA MET A 1 43.24 4.72 33.69
C MET A 1 43.98 3.58 33.04
N ARG A 2 44.16 3.58 31.73
CA ARG A 2 45.20 2.81 31.03
C ARG A 2 45.39 3.53 29.67
N LYS A 3 46.47 4.24 29.58
CA LYS A 3 46.95 4.90 28.32
C LYS A 3 47.56 3.79 27.46
N LEU A 4 47.11 3.65 26.22
CA LEU A 4 47.85 2.93 25.18
C LEU A 4 48.44 3.98 24.24
N THR A 5 49.75 4.02 24.25
CA THR A 5 50.61 4.81 23.35
C THR A 5 50.73 4.04 22.03
N PHE A 6 50.28 4.62 20.92
CA PHE A 6 50.51 4.06 19.58
C PHE A 6 51.74 4.77 18.97
N LEU A 7 52.72 3.98 18.69
CA LEU A 7 53.99 4.35 18.08
C LEU A 7 53.78 4.55 16.57
N GLY A 8 54.01 5.75 16.06
CA GLY A 8 53.91 6.07 14.64
C GLY A 8 55.08 5.51 13.86
N LEU A 9 54.80 4.72 12.83
CA LEU A 9 55.77 4.33 11.82
C LEU A 9 55.63 5.31 10.63
N VAL A 10 56.58 6.21 10.49
CA VAL A 10 56.69 7.10 9.32
C VAL A 10 57.41 6.32 8.21
N THR A 11 56.67 5.89 7.22
CA THR A 11 57.24 5.38 5.97
C THR A 11 57.34 6.54 4.97
N THR A 12 58.56 6.98 4.72
CA THR A 12 58.93 7.87 3.62
C THR A 12 58.72 7.17 2.30
N ALA A 13 57.62 7.48 1.58
CA ALA A 13 57.43 7.10 0.20
C ALA A 13 58.23 8.05 -0.71
N ALA A 14 59.17 7.50 -1.43
CA ALA A 14 59.90 8.19 -2.48
C ALA A 14 58.94 8.63 -3.59
N ILE A 15 58.94 9.93 -3.88
CA ILE A 15 58.22 10.50 -5.03
C ILE A 15 59.02 10.13 -6.29
N THR A 16 58.65 9.03 -6.91
CA THR A 16 58.98 8.72 -8.30
C THR A 16 58.08 9.56 -9.19
N GLY A 17 58.71 10.33 -10.07
CA GLY A 17 58.07 11.31 -10.93
C GLY A 17 56.89 10.75 -11.68
N CYS A 18 55.76 11.46 -11.63
CA CYS A 18 54.66 11.30 -12.55
C CYS A 18 55.17 11.58 -13.97
N THR A 19 55.39 10.53 -14.75
CA THR A 19 55.23 10.65 -16.19
C THR A 19 53.77 10.99 -16.40
N GLN A 20 53.46 12.20 -16.88
CA GLN A 20 52.15 12.51 -17.46
C GLN A 20 51.93 11.47 -18.55
N THR A 21 51.12 10.45 -18.29
CA THR A 21 50.45 9.72 -19.33
C THR A 21 49.51 10.75 -19.94
N GLU A 22 49.84 11.27 -21.11
CA GLU A 22 48.92 12.01 -21.95
C GLU A 22 47.69 11.10 -22.07
N THR A 23 46.59 11.51 -21.45
CA THR A 23 45.26 10.93 -21.76
C THR A 23 45.10 11.12 -23.25
N PRO A 24 44.78 10.06 -24.03
CA PRO A 24 44.58 10.24 -25.45
C PRO A 24 43.58 11.36 -25.63
N ASP A 25 43.93 12.35 -26.47
CA ASP A 25 43.07 13.48 -26.79
C ASP A 25 41.69 12.93 -27.18
N ARG A 26 40.73 13.06 -26.29
CA ARG A 26 39.36 12.71 -26.58
C ARG A 26 38.86 13.77 -27.57
N PRO A 27 38.35 13.37 -28.76
CA PRO A 27 37.83 14.34 -29.70
C PRO A 27 36.86 15.29 -29.02
N GLU A 28 36.99 16.59 -29.21
CA GLU A 28 36.03 17.52 -28.67
C GLU A 28 34.62 17.26 -29.23
N PRO A 29 33.62 17.18 -28.36
CA PRO A 29 32.27 16.84 -28.77
C PRO A 29 31.64 17.94 -29.63
N PRO A 30 30.74 17.58 -30.58
CA PRO A 30 29.92 18.55 -31.29
C PRO A 30 28.99 19.31 -30.32
N ALA A 31 28.57 20.53 -30.67
CA ALA A 31 27.59 21.24 -29.88
C ALA A 31 26.17 20.80 -30.29
N LEU A 32 25.51 20.02 -29.43
CA LEU A 32 24.16 19.52 -29.60
C LEU A 32 23.17 20.37 -28.81
N GLN A 33 22.09 20.79 -29.45
CA GLN A 33 20.99 21.48 -28.78
C GLN A 33 19.65 20.84 -29.15
N VAL A 34 18.91 20.32 -28.19
CA VAL A 34 17.54 19.83 -28.36
C VAL A 34 16.57 20.99 -28.08
N LEU A 35 15.72 21.33 -29.04
CA LEU A 35 14.75 22.42 -28.95
C LEU A 35 13.36 21.96 -28.54
N SER A 36 12.99 20.71 -28.88
CA SER A 36 11.69 20.12 -28.58
C SER A 36 11.86 18.62 -28.37
N PRO A 37 11.13 18.02 -27.43
CA PRO A 37 10.32 18.65 -26.38
C PRO A 37 11.16 19.46 -25.38
N GLU A 38 10.56 20.44 -24.72
CA GLU A 38 11.20 21.12 -23.60
C GLU A 38 11.38 20.18 -22.41
N ARG A 39 12.40 20.42 -21.57
CA ARG A 39 12.58 19.67 -20.31
C ARG A 39 11.37 19.88 -19.40
N GLY A 40 11.03 18.86 -18.65
CA GLY A 40 9.88 18.91 -17.74
C GLY A 40 8.52 18.85 -18.46
N THR A 41 8.47 18.37 -19.70
CA THR A 41 7.22 18.25 -20.44
C THR A 41 6.37 17.08 -19.97
N MET A 42 5.12 17.38 -19.61
CA MET A 42 4.09 16.41 -19.27
C MET A 42 2.83 16.68 -20.11
N THR A 43 2.44 15.75 -20.99
CA THR A 43 1.33 15.93 -21.94
C THR A 43 0.48 14.68 -22.06
N ALA A 44 -0.84 14.80 -21.92
CA ALA A 44 -1.76 13.68 -21.98
C ALA A 44 -1.87 13.08 -23.39
N GLY A 45 -1.98 11.75 -23.47
CA GLY A 45 -2.47 11.02 -24.64
C GLY A 45 -1.58 10.99 -25.87
N LEU A 46 -0.30 11.38 -25.78
CA LEU A 46 0.61 11.32 -26.91
C LEU A 46 1.20 9.92 -27.08
N ALA A 47 1.01 9.30 -28.25
CA ALA A 47 1.66 8.06 -28.64
C ALA A 47 3.02 8.27 -29.33
N THR A 48 3.24 9.46 -29.88
CA THR A 48 4.48 9.85 -30.57
C THR A 48 4.81 11.30 -30.29
N VAL A 49 6.10 11.63 -30.29
CA VAL A 49 6.57 13.01 -30.19
C VAL A 49 7.66 13.28 -31.22
N GLU A 50 7.63 14.47 -31.84
CA GLU A 50 8.73 14.94 -32.67
C GLU A 50 9.81 15.54 -31.76
N VAL A 51 11.00 14.94 -31.80
CA VAL A 51 12.20 15.47 -31.17
C VAL A 51 13.01 16.20 -32.23
N ARG A 52 13.35 17.46 -31.96
CA ARG A 52 14.07 18.30 -32.93
C ARG A 52 15.07 19.23 -32.25
N GLY A 53 16.07 19.62 -33.01
CA GLY A 53 17.09 20.51 -32.50
C GLY A 53 18.09 20.92 -33.56
N THR A 54 19.21 21.42 -33.09
CA THR A 54 20.36 21.81 -33.92
C THR A 54 21.61 21.10 -33.44
N VAL A 55 22.54 20.89 -34.34
CA VAL A 55 23.87 20.38 -34.04
C VAL A 55 24.89 21.14 -34.90
N THR A 56 26.00 21.55 -34.27
CA THR A 56 27.10 22.20 -34.97
C THR A 56 28.41 21.47 -34.66
N PRO A 57 29.37 21.46 -35.59
CA PRO A 57 30.73 20.96 -35.35
C PRO A 57 31.36 21.61 -34.11
N SER A 58 32.23 20.87 -33.44
CA SER A 58 33.07 21.46 -32.40
C SER A 58 33.87 22.66 -32.96
N VAL A 59 34.00 23.70 -32.16
CA VAL A 59 34.72 24.92 -32.57
C VAL A 59 36.19 24.63 -32.82
N ASP A 60 36.77 23.70 -32.07
CA ASP A 60 38.20 23.43 -32.12
C ASP A 60 38.56 22.39 -33.20
N SER A 61 37.77 21.32 -33.36
CA SER A 61 38.06 20.31 -34.37
C SER A 61 37.46 20.66 -35.75
N GLY A 62 36.32 21.35 -35.79
CA GLY A 62 35.59 21.58 -37.04
C GLY A 62 35.07 20.31 -37.73
N ALA A 63 35.12 19.17 -37.05
CA ALA A 63 34.75 17.88 -37.60
C ALA A 63 33.27 17.86 -38.01
N THR A 64 32.99 17.39 -39.23
CA THR A 64 31.62 17.37 -39.75
C THR A 64 30.73 16.40 -38.97
N ILE A 65 29.48 16.77 -38.75
CA ILE A 65 28.50 15.92 -38.09
C ILE A 65 28.15 14.74 -39.02
N THR A 66 28.32 13.52 -38.53
CA THR A 66 28.03 12.30 -39.32
C THR A 66 26.61 11.83 -39.10
N ARG A 67 26.08 11.94 -37.86
CA ARG A 67 24.71 11.51 -37.54
C ARG A 67 24.21 12.13 -36.24
N VAL A 68 22.89 12.15 -36.12
CA VAL A 68 22.18 12.36 -34.86
C VAL A 68 21.23 11.18 -34.67
N ASP A 69 21.27 10.53 -33.51
CA ASP A 69 20.39 9.43 -33.14
C ASP A 69 19.47 9.87 -31.99
N VAL A 70 18.20 9.49 -32.05
CA VAL A 70 17.24 9.68 -30.95
C VAL A 70 16.72 8.30 -30.54
N ASN A 71 16.99 7.91 -29.30
CA ASN A 71 16.70 6.56 -28.79
C ASN A 71 17.22 5.43 -29.74
N GLY A 72 18.39 5.64 -30.36
CA GLY A 72 19.01 4.71 -31.30
C GLY A 72 18.44 4.75 -32.72
N MET A 73 17.46 5.59 -32.99
CA MET A 73 16.92 5.82 -34.34
C MET A 73 17.58 7.04 -34.97
N ALA A 74 18.07 6.89 -36.21
CA ALA A 74 18.69 7.99 -36.93
C ALA A 74 17.69 9.13 -37.19
N ALA A 75 18.05 10.32 -36.77
CA ALA A 75 17.30 11.53 -37.06
C ALA A 75 17.53 12.00 -38.51
N ARG A 76 16.58 12.71 -39.04
CA ARG A 76 16.74 13.42 -40.31
C ARG A 76 17.57 14.67 -40.05
N LEU A 77 18.75 14.74 -40.61
CA LEU A 77 19.68 15.86 -40.51
C LEU A 77 19.70 16.63 -41.84
N ASP A 78 19.62 17.95 -41.83
CA ASP A 78 19.78 18.80 -43.01
C ASP A 78 21.21 19.38 -43.11
N GLY A 79 21.52 20.02 -44.23
CA GLY A 79 22.82 20.63 -44.49
C GLY A 79 23.13 21.88 -43.65
N LEU A 80 22.20 22.34 -42.82
CA LEU A 80 22.34 23.50 -41.93
C LEU A 80 22.49 23.10 -40.46
N GLY A 81 22.50 21.77 -40.18
CA GLY A 81 22.59 21.24 -38.85
C GLY A 81 21.27 21.14 -38.09
N ASN A 82 20.12 21.40 -38.75
CA ASN A 82 18.84 21.12 -38.11
C ASN A 82 18.51 19.62 -38.23
N TRP A 83 18.00 19.05 -37.16
CA TRP A 83 17.63 17.65 -37.15
C TRP A 83 16.25 17.42 -36.52
N SER A 84 15.59 16.34 -36.93
CA SER A 84 14.34 15.88 -36.29
C SER A 84 14.18 14.36 -36.39
N ALA A 85 13.49 13.79 -35.40
CA ALA A 85 13.05 12.40 -35.38
C ALA A 85 11.70 12.28 -34.67
N ASN A 86 10.87 11.34 -35.13
CA ASN A 86 9.64 10.98 -34.43
C ASN A 86 9.89 9.71 -33.62
N ILE A 87 9.64 9.77 -32.31
CA ILE A 87 9.76 8.62 -31.43
C ILE A 87 8.42 8.17 -30.89
N THR A 88 8.26 6.88 -30.69
CA THR A 88 7.09 6.29 -30.03
C THR A 88 7.24 6.43 -28.52
N LEU A 89 6.17 6.84 -27.87
CA LEU A 89 6.08 6.97 -26.41
C LEU A 89 5.25 5.86 -25.81
N GLN A 90 5.57 5.49 -24.59
CA GLN A 90 4.76 4.60 -23.76
C GLN A 90 4.05 5.43 -22.68
N PRO A 91 2.86 5.01 -22.21
CA PRO A 91 2.26 5.62 -21.04
C PRO A 91 3.23 5.60 -19.84
N GLY A 92 3.31 6.71 -19.11
CA GLY A 92 4.26 6.86 -18.01
C GLY A 92 5.43 7.78 -18.36
N ALA A 93 6.54 7.57 -17.66
CA ALA A 93 7.78 8.32 -17.88
C ALA A 93 8.60 7.70 -19.02
N ASN A 94 8.92 8.51 -20.00
CA ASN A 94 9.78 8.17 -21.13
C ASN A 94 11.09 8.92 -21.01
N ILE A 95 12.20 8.26 -21.33
CA ILE A 95 13.52 8.87 -21.42
C ILE A 95 13.87 9.01 -22.87
N ILE A 96 14.14 10.24 -23.28
CA ILE A 96 14.55 10.61 -24.63
C ILE A 96 16.05 10.87 -24.59
N ARG A 97 16.84 10.01 -25.23
CA ARG A 97 18.27 10.20 -25.38
C ARG A 97 18.56 10.59 -26.83
N THR A 98 19.21 11.73 -26.99
CA THR A 98 19.73 12.21 -28.27
C THR A 98 21.24 12.17 -28.24
N THR A 99 21.86 11.56 -29.24
CA THR A 99 23.31 11.48 -29.39
C THR A 99 23.72 12.02 -30.75
N ALA A 100 24.57 13.01 -30.76
CA ALA A 100 25.23 13.50 -31.98
C ALA A 100 26.63 12.92 -32.07
N THR A 101 27.07 12.56 -33.27
CA THR A 101 28.42 12.01 -33.55
C THR A 101 29.03 12.76 -34.74
N ASP A 102 30.27 13.16 -34.59
CA ASP A 102 31.07 13.78 -35.67
C ASP A 102 31.97 12.78 -36.39
N ALA A 103 32.76 13.25 -37.38
CA ALA A 103 33.63 12.42 -38.20
C ALA A 103 34.88 11.93 -37.43
N ASP A 104 35.28 12.61 -36.36
CA ASP A 104 36.44 12.25 -35.53
C ASP A 104 36.04 11.32 -34.37
N GLY A 105 34.76 10.96 -34.29
CA GLY A 105 34.21 10.10 -33.24
C GLY A 105 33.87 10.83 -31.93
N GLY A 106 33.89 12.17 -31.94
CA GLY A 106 33.37 13.00 -30.85
C GLY A 106 31.87 12.79 -30.72
N THR A 107 31.36 12.70 -29.48
CA THR A 107 29.93 12.49 -29.21
C THR A 107 29.41 13.50 -28.19
N ALA A 108 28.21 14.04 -28.44
CA ALA A 108 27.45 14.83 -27.49
C ALA A 108 26.10 14.14 -27.23
N ASP A 109 25.70 14.10 -25.98
CA ASP A 109 24.44 13.49 -25.51
C ASP A 109 23.55 14.57 -24.88
N ASP A 110 22.23 14.45 -25.08
CA ASP A 110 21.19 15.14 -24.30
C ASP A 110 20.19 14.08 -23.81
N VAL A 111 19.85 14.10 -22.53
CA VAL A 111 18.91 13.17 -21.92
C VAL A 111 17.77 13.94 -21.27
N ARG A 112 16.56 13.69 -21.72
CA ARG A 112 15.33 14.38 -21.24
C ARG A 112 14.28 13.42 -20.78
N GLY A 113 13.50 13.85 -19.79
CA GLY A 113 12.26 13.22 -19.40
C GLY A 113 11.06 13.70 -20.20
N PHE A 114 10.13 12.81 -20.44
CA PHE A 114 8.83 13.13 -21.02
C PHE A 114 7.76 12.25 -20.41
N ILE A 115 6.73 12.86 -19.81
CA ILE A 115 5.61 12.11 -19.24
C ILE A 115 4.41 12.21 -20.15
N THR A 116 3.82 11.06 -20.50
CA THR A 116 2.56 10.98 -21.28
C THR A 116 1.67 9.85 -20.76
N GLY A 117 0.44 9.78 -21.27
CA GLY A 117 -0.55 8.79 -20.91
C GLY A 117 -1.86 9.41 -20.45
N ASP A 118 -2.64 8.67 -19.69
CA ASP A 118 -3.84 9.20 -19.03
C ASP A 118 -3.41 10.02 -17.79
N LEU A 119 -3.52 11.34 -17.91
CA LEU A 119 -3.14 12.27 -16.84
C LEU A 119 -4.39 12.70 -16.08
N ARG A 120 -4.56 12.18 -14.87
CA ARG A 120 -5.72 12.45 -14.01
C ARG A 120 -5.41 13.46 -12.91
N PRO A 121 -6.40 14.27 -12.49
CA PRO A 121 -6.28 15.14 -11.32
C PRO A 121 -5.97 14.37 -10.03
N LEU A 122 -5.27 15.01 -9.08
CA LEU A 122 -4.88 14.37 -7.80
C LEU A 122 -6.06 13.96 -6.91
N ASP A 123 -7.25 14.52 -7.11
CA ASP A 123 -8.45 14.16 -6.35
C ASP A 123 -9.23 12.98 -6.97
N THR A 124 -8.72 12.40 -8.04
CA THR A 124 -9.33 11.22 -8.66
C THR A 124 -9.26 10.02 -7.71
N THR A 125 -10.39 9.35 -7.52
CA THR A 125 -10.41 8.05 -6.85
C THR A 125 -9.82 6.99 -7.78
N ILE A 126 -8.88 6.22 -7.28
CA ILE A 126 -8.28 5.09 -7.98
C ILE A 126 -9.11 3.86 -7.66
N GLU A 127 -9.72 3.28 -8.69
CA GLU A 127 -10.48 2.05 -8.57
C GLU A 127 -9.54 0.88 -8.29
N ASN A 128 -9.92 0.01 -7.37
CA ASN A 128 -9.12 -1.13 -6.93
C ASN A 128 -7.69 -0.72 -6.49
N ALA A 129 -7.57 0.43 -5.83
CA ALA A 129 -6.29 0.97 -5.37
C ALA A 129 -5.50 -0.02 -4.48
N VAL A 130 -6.23 -0.82 -3.72
CA VAL A 130 -5.67 -1.86 -2.84
C VAL A 130 -6.54 -3.11 -2.92
N ALA A 131 -5.92 -4.28 -2.99
CA ALA A 131 -6.60 -5.55 -2.82
C ALA A 131 -5.95 -6.34 -1.66
N ALA A 132 -6.76 -6.95 -0.82
CA ALA A 132 -6.33 -7.79 0.28
C ALA A 132 -6.95 -9.18 0.17
N GLY A 133 -6.12 -10.22 0.24
CA GLY A 133 -6.52 -11.62 0.17
C GLY A 133 -6.32 -12.32 1.51
N LEU A 134 -7.28 -13.16 1.89
CA LEU A 134 -7.21 -14.07 3.03
C LEU A 134 -7.45 -15.49 2.56
N SER A 135 -6.51 -16.41 2.80
CA SER A 135 -6.68 -17.81 2.43
C SER A 135 -7.63 -18.55 3.39
N ALA A 136 -8.06 -19.75 3.01
CA ALA A 136 -8.83 -20.63 3.89
C ALA A 136 -8.07 -20.92 5.20
N ALA A 137 -6.74 -21.10 5.15
CA ALA A 137 -5.91 -21.30 6.34
C ALA A 137 -5.91 -20.07 7.28
N ALA A 138 -5.97 -18.87 6.73
CA ALA A 138 -6.11 -17.65 7.54
C ALA A 138 -7.47 -17.60 8.24
N PHE A 139 -8.54 -18.06 7.59
CA PHE A 139 -9.86 -18.17 8.22
C PHE A 139 -9.91 -19.22 9.33
N ASP A 140 -9.21 -20.34 9.19
CA ASP A 140 -9.09 -21.34 10.28
C ASP A 140 -8.44 -20.72 11.52
N LYS A 141 -7.34 -19.97 11.36
CA LYS A 141 -6.67 -19.26 12.47
C LYS A 141 -7.56 -18.18 13.10
N LEU A 142 -8.31 -17.46 12.27
CA LEU A 142 -9.32 -16.51 12.76
C LEU A 142 -10.40 -17.20 13.60
N GLY A 143 -10.85 -18.36 13.15
CA GLY A 143 -11.81 -19.19 13.88
C GLY A 143 -11.28 -19.58 15.26
N ASP A 144 -10.06 -20.10 15.35
CA ASP A 144 -9.39 -20.47 16.61
C ASP A 144 -9.26 -19.27 17.57
N THR A 145 -8.87 -18.12 17.02
CA THR A 145 -8.72 -16.87 17.81
C THR A 145 -10.06 -16.39 18.33
N ALA A 146 -11.08 -16.37 17.47
CA ALA A 146 -12.43 -15.98 17.85
C ALA A 146 -13.04 -16.94 18.88
N ALA A 147 -12.82 -18.24 18.74
CA ALA A 147 -13.26 -19.23 19.73
C ALA A 147 -12.62 -18.99 21.09
N SER A 148 -11.31 -18.72 21.14
CA SER A 148 -10.59 -18.38 22.37
C SER A 148 -11.12 -17.10 23.02
N LEU A 149 -11.44 -16.10 22.21
CA LEU A 149 -12.02 -14.84 22.68
C LEU A 149 -13.41 -15.06 23.27
N VAL A 150 -14.27 -15.84 22.59
CA VAL A 150 -15.61 -16.20 23.08
C VAL A 150 -15.51 -16.94 24.42
N ALA A 151 -14.62 -17.92 24.53
CA ALA A 151 -14.44 -18.69 25.76
C ALA A 151 -13.91 -17.85 26.95
N SER A 152 -13.20 -16.75 26.67
CA SER A 152 -12.62 -15.88 27.71
C SER A 152 -13.45 -14.61 27.98
N SER A 153 -14.51 -14.36 27.21
CA SER A 153 -15.33 -13.14 27.32
C SER A 153 -16.50 -13.31 28.28
N ASP A 154 -16.91 -12.22 28.93
CA ASP A 154 -18.17 -12.15 29.67
C ASP A 154 -19.34 -12.01 28.66
N LEU A 155 -19.84 -13.14 28.19
CA LEU A 155 -20.98 -13.17 27.25
C LEU A 155 -22.26 -12.63 27.87
N GLY A 156 -22.40 -12.71 29.19
CA GLY A 156 -23.54 -12.13 29.91
C GLY A 156 -23.55 -10.61 29.81
N ALA A 157 -22.41 -9.97 30.01
CA ALA A 157 -22.27 -8.52 29.82
C ALA A 157 -22.54 -8.08 28.37
N PHE A 158 -22.16 -8.92 27.38
CA PHE A 158 -22.44 -8.65 25.98
C PHE A 158 -23.93 -8.68 25.65
N VAL A 159 -24.71 -9.58 26.27
CA VAL A 159 -26.15 -9.74 26.03
C VAL A 159 -27.00 -8.79 26.90
N ALA A 160 -26.52 -8.38 28.07
CA ALA A 160 -27.25 -7.55 29.02
C ALA A 160 -27.91 -6.27 28.45
N PRO A 161 -27.29 -5.51 27.53
CA PRO A 161 -27.93 -4.32 26.93
C PRO A 161 -29.19 -4.60 26.14
N TYR A 162 -29.45 -5.86 25.80
CA TYR A 162 -30.60 -6.30 25.00
C TYR A 162 -31.70 -6.95 25.82
N ASN A 163 -31.60 -6.93 27.13
CA ASN A 163 -32.63 -7.42 28.02
C ASN A 163 -33.90 -6.55 27.95
N PRO A 164 -35.11 -7.16 28.01
CA PRO A 164 -35.35 -8.61 28.06
C PRO A 164 -35.11 -9.29 26.71
N VAL A 165 -34.40 -10.44 26.71
CA VAL A 165 -34.10 -11.21 25.49
C VAL A 165 -35.35 -11.96 24.97
N ILE A 166 -36.33 -12.20 25.83
CA ILE A 166 -37.61 -12.77 25.48
C ILE A 166 -38.71 -11.94 26.13
N ALA A 167 -39.73 -11.57 25.37
CA ALA A 167 -40.92 -10.91 25.87
C ALA A 167 -42.15 -11.43 25.08
N LYS A 168 -43.10 -12.05 25.78
CA LYS A 168 -44.28 -12.68 25.21
C LYS A 168 -45.52 -12.32 26.03
N GLY A 169 -46.70 -12.40 25.37
CA GLY A 169 -47.98 -12.16 26.03
C GLY A 169 -48.17 -10.71 26.45
N LEU A 170 -47.62 -9.76 25.69
CA LEU A 170 -47.86 -8.33 25.93
C LEU A 170 -49.00 -7.84 25.06
N ASP A 171 -49.90 -7.05 25.62
CA ASP A 171 -50.93 -6.35 24.85
C ASP A 171 -50.48 -4.90 24.63
N ASN A 172 -50.32 -4.49 23.37
CA ASN A 172 -49.79 -3.16 22.97
C ASN A 172 -48.52 -2.74 23.68
N GLY A 173 -47.67 -3.72 24.11
CA GLY A 173 -46.42 -3.47 24.86
C GLY A 173 -46.62 -3.43 26.37
N GLU A 174 -47.85 -3.52 26.87
CA GLU A 174 -48.16 -3.57 28.29
C GLU A 174 -48.30 -5.03 28.80
N GLU A 175 -48.03 -5.23 30.09
CA GLU A 175 -48.09 -6.54 30.74
C GLU A 175 -49.55 -6.93 30.93
N ASP A 176 -49.92 -8.13 30.41
CA ASP A 176 -51.26 -8.69 30.48
C ASP A 176 -51.39 -9.77 31.60
N CYS A 177 -52.55 -10.34 31.80
CA CYS A 177 -52.81 -11.41 32.76
C CYS A 177 -52.08 -12.73 32.51
N LEU A 178 -51.52 -12.87 31.31
CA LEU A 178 -50.63 -13.96 30.95
C LEU A 178 -49.47 -13.41 30.11
N TYR A 179 -48.35 -13.13 30.75
CA TYR A 179 -47.14 -12.72 30.07
C TYR A 179 -45.89 -13.38 30.65
N GLY A 180 -44.77 -13.27 29.91
CA GLY A 180 -43.43 -13.63 30.39
C GLY A 180 -42.36 -12.77 29.75
N LYS A 181 -41.50 -12.23 30.59
CA LYS A 181 -40.25 -11.52 30.19
C LYS A 181 -39.05 -12.23 30.78
N VAL A 182 -38.03 -12.50 29.96
CA VAL A 182 -36.80 -13.16 30.41
C VAL A 182 -35.60 -12.30 30.10
N SER A 183 -34.77 -12.10 31.11
CA SER A 183 -33.53 -11.36 31.01
C SER A 183 -32.35 -12.24 31.35
N VAL A 184 -31.24 -12.11 30.60
CA VAL A 184 -29.99 -12.79 30.91
C VAL A 184 -29.32 -12.06 32.07
N LYS A 185 -28.90 -12.85 33.09
CA LYS A 185 -28.14 -12.37 34.24
C LYS A 185 -26.65 -12.42 33.98
N PRO A 186 -25.83 -11.66 34.72
CA PRO A 186 -24.38 -11.85 34.75
C PRO A 186 -24.03 -13.31 35.17
N GLY A 187 -22.92 -13.82 34.64
CA GLY A 187 -22.47 -15.20 34.93
C GLY A 187 -22.95 -16.23 33.90
N LEU A 188 -23.31 -15.79 32.67
CA LEU A 188 -23.38 -16.71 31.54
C LEU A 188 -22.00 -17.33 31.34
N ASP A 189 -21.92 -18.65 31.40
CA ASP A 189 -20.67 -19.38 31.39
C ASP A 189 -20.66 -20.48 30.32
N ILE A 190 -19.49 -20.69 29.73
CA ILE A 190 -19.22 -21.78 28.79
C ILE A 190 -17.85 -22.39 29.12
N ASN A 191 -17.75 -23.71 29.09
CA ASN A 191 -16.49 -24.39 29.40
C ASN A 191 -15.47 -24.27 28.26
N ASN A 192 -15.94 -24.27 27.02
CA ASN A 192 -15.12 -24.16 25.82
C ASN A 192 -15.93 -23.71 24.62
N ALA A 193 -15.23 -23.15 23.62
CA ALA A 193 -15.81 -22.79 22.34
C ALA A 193 -14.93 -23.31 21.19
N TYR A 194 -15.58 -23.70 20.10
CA TYR A 194 -14.93 -24.04 18.83
C TYR A 194 -15.63 -23.25 17.72
N LEU A 195 -14.87 -22.76 16.76
CA LEU A 195 -15.41 -22.01 15.62
C LEU A 195 -14.63 -22.37 14.36
N ALA A 196 -15.30 -23.02 13.42
CA ALA A 196 -14.78 -23.20 12.07
C ALA A 196 -15.37 -22.14 11.16
N LEU A 197 -14.50 -21.47 10.41
CA LEU A 197 -14.81 -20.46 9.41
C LEU A 197 -14.37 -20.99 8.04
N VAL A 198 -15.31 -21.43 7.21
CA VAL A 198 -14.99 -22.05 5.92
C VAL A 198 -15.48 -21.15 4.78
N PRO A 199 -14.55 -20.56 4.00
CA PRO A 199 -14.93 -19.72 2.87
C PRO A 199 -15.58 -20.55 1.75
N ASN A 200 -16.57 -19.98 1.08
CA ASN A 200 -17.28 -20.58 -0.04
C ASN A 200 -17.88 -19.49 -0.95
N ASN A 201 -18.40 -19.85 -2.11
CA ASN A 201 -18.93 -18.89 -3.09
C ASN A 201 -20.08 -17.99 -2.57
N SER A 202 -20.67 -18.30 -1.42
CA SER A 202 -21.77 -17.53 -0.82
C SER A 202 -21.30 -16.66 0.36
N GLY A 203 -20.02 -16.67 0.68
CA GLY A 203 -19.42 -15.99 1.82
C GLY A 203 -18.64 -16.92 2.74
N LEU A 204 -18.91 -16.87 4.04
CA LEU A 204 -18.15 -17.60 5.05
C LEU A 204 -19.09 -18.52 5.85
N ALA A 205 -18.99 -19.83 5.60
CA ALA A 205 -19.74 -20.80 6.40
C ALA A 205 -19.20 -20.83 7.83
N ILE A 206 -20.12 -20.80 8.80
CA ILE A 206 -19.84 -20.87 10.22
C ILE A 206 -20.32 -22.21 10.77
N ASP A 207 -19.46 -22.87 11.54
CA ASP A 207 -19.82 -23.99 12.40
C ASP A 207 -19.23 -23.71 13.79
N ALA A 208 -20.05 -23.15 14.67
CA ALA A 208 -19.65 -22.81 16.04
C ALA A 208 -20.24 -23.85 17.02
N GLU A 209 -19.42 -24.30 17.99
CA GLU A 209 -19.83 -25.18 19.05
C GLU A 209 -19.44 -24.59 20.41
N LEU A 210 -20.42 -24.38 21.27
CA LEU A 210 -20.24 -23.98 22.66
C LEU A 210 -20.46 -25.21 23.54
N VAL A 211 -19.51 -25.51 24.42
CA VAL A 211 -19.51 -26.69 25.28
C VAL A 211 -19.74 -26.29 26.72
N GLY A 212 -20.62 -26.99 27.42
CA GLY A 212 -20.90 -26.77 28.84
C GLY A 212 -21.55 -25.41 29.10
N VAL A 213 -22.58 -25.11 28.32
CA VAL A 213 -23.31 -23.84 28.39
C VAL A 213 -24.18 -23.79 29.64
N ASN A 214 -24.04 -22.68 30.40
CA ASN A 214 -24.91 -22.35 31.53
C ASN A 214 -25.36 -20.88 31.40
N ILE A 215 -26.68 -20.69 31.24
CA ILE A 215 -27.30 -19.37 31.05
C ILE A 215 -28.16 -19.06 32.26
N PRO A 216 -27.71 -18.25 33.21
CA PRO A 216 -28.54 -17.75 34.29
C PRO A 216 -29.51 -16.70 33.77
N LEU A 217 -30.78 -16.86 34.07
CA LEU A 217 -31.84 -15.99 33.61
C LEU A 217 -32.70 -15.51 34.77
N HIS A 218 -33.34 -14.37 34.57
CA HIS A 218 -34.39 -13.86 35.44
C HIS A 218 -35.70 -13.74 34.67
N ALA A 219 -36.74 -14.41 35.12
CA ALA A 219 -38.06 -14.40 34.52
C ALA A 219 -39.04 -13.59 35.39
N ARG A 220 -39.69 -12.59 34.77
CA ARG A 220 -40.86 -11.90 35.28
C ARG A 220 -42.07 -12.36 34.49
N TYR A 221 -43.17 -12.70 35.15
CA TYR A 221 -44.31 -13.26 34.49
C TYR A 221 -45.61 -12.96 35.24
N ALA A 222 -46.75 -13.09 34.56
CA ALA A 222 -48.04 -13.28 35.18
C ALA A 222 -48.74 -14.54 34.67
N ALA A 223 -49.45 -15.19 35.54
CA ALA A 223 -50.38 -16.27 35.22
C ALA A 223 -51.71 -16.02 35.87
N ALA A 224 -52.82 -15.96 35.11
CA ALA A 224 -54.14 -15.60 35.60
C ALA A 224 -54.16 -14.29 36.44
N CYS A 225 -53.46 -13.26 35.96
CA CYS A 225 -53.30 -11.95 36.59
C CYS A 225 -52.55 -11.98 37.95
N LEU A 226 -51.83 -13.04 38.27
CA LEU A 226 -50.97 -13.12 39.43
C LEU A 226 -49.53 -12.98 38.98
N ASP A 227 -48.89 -11.88 39.40
CA ASP A 227 -47.50 -11.62 39.09
C ASP A 227 -46.55 -12.52 39.88
N GLY A 228 -45.46 -12.87 39.23
CA GLY A 228 -44.37 -13.62 39.81
C GLY A 228 -43.03 -13.23 39.19
N ASP A 229 -41.98 -13.43 39.95
CA ASP A 229 -40.59 -13.34 39.45
C ASP A 229 -39.76 -14.45 40.05
N THR A 230 -38.81 -14.94 39.29
CA THR A 230 -37.92 -16.01 39.76
C THR A 230 -36.67 -16.10 38.91
N ASP A 231 -35.64 -16.62 39.49
CA ASP A 231 -34.41 -16.98 38.76
C ASP A 231 -34.59 -18.37 38.18
N ILE A 232 -34.24 -18.50 36.91
CA ILE A 232 -34.23 -19.75 36.17
C ILE A 232 -32.84 -19.93 35.55
N SER A 233 -32.45 -21.10 35.21
CA SER A 233 -31.23 -21.35 34.44
C SER A 233 -31.47 -22.36 33.34
N ILE A 234 -30.72 -22.15 32.27
CA ILE A 234 -30.69 -23.11 31.15
C ILE A 234 -29.30 -23.70 31.09
N THR A 235 -29.23 -25.02 31.01
CA THR A 235 -27.97 -25.72 30.80
C THR A 235 -28.03 -26.52 29.52
N ALA A 236 -26.89 -26.60 28.82
CA ALA A 236 -26.75 -27.49 27.68
C ALA A 236 -25.34 -28.10 27.66
N THR A 237 -25.24 -29.39 27.36
CA THR A 237 -23.95 -30.03 27.16
C THR A 237 -23.22 -29.41 25.96
N ARG A 238 -23.98 -29.10 24.90
CA ARG A 238 -23.51 -28.43 23.69
C ARG A 238 -24.60 -27.57 23.06
N ALA A 239 -24.21 -26.41 22.56
CA ALA A 239 -24.99 -25.63 21.62
C ALA A 239 -24.17 -25.49 20.32
N ARG A 240 -24.70 -25.97 19.20
CA ARG A 240 -24.08 -25.88 17.89
C ARG A 240 -24.84 -24.95 17.00
N ILE A 241 -24.12 -23.99 16.44
CA ILE A 241 -24.67 -22.92 15.61
C ILE A 241 -24.04 -23.05 14.22
N ARG A 242 -24.84 -23.18 13.19
CA ARG A 242 -24.42 -23.24 11.79
C ARG A 242 -25.13 -22.17 10.99
N GLY A 243 -24.47 -21.65 10.00
CA GLY A 243 -25.00 -20.65 9.08
C GLY A 243 -23.99 -20.24 8.06
N ASN A 244 -24.32 -19.24 7.26
CA ASN A 244 -23.39 -18.63 6.32
C ASN A 244 -23.39 -17.11 6.55
N LEU A 245 -22.23 -16.52 6.77
CA LEU A 245 -22.07 -15.06 6.75
C LEU A 245 -21.99 -14.62 5.29
N ALA A 246 -23.06 -14.02 4.81
CA ALA A 246 -23.02 -13.26 3.58
C ALA A 246 -22.38 -11.92 3.86
N ILE A 247 -21.28 -11.63 3.18
CA ILE A 247 -20.51 -10.39 3.32
C ILE A 247 -20.60 -9.69 1.97
N THR A 248 -21.12 -8.47 1.97
CA THR A 248 -21.27 -7.64 0.77
C THR A 248 -20.76 -6.24 1.04
N VAL A 249 -20.59 -5.46 -0.03
CA VAL A 249 -20.24 -4.04 0.10
C VAL A 249 -21.45 -3.20 -0.29
N VAL A 250 -21.90 -2.32 0.61
CA VAL A 250 -23.03 -1.42 0.39
C VAL A 250 -22.61 -0.01 0.79
N GLY A 251 -22.63 0.93 -0.15
CA GLY A 251 -22.27 2.32 0.10
C GLY A 251 -20.84 2.51 0.66
N GLY A 252 -19.88 1.72 0.18
CA GLY A 252 -18.49 1.78 0.61
C GLY A 252 -18.25 1.24 2.04
N ARG A 253 -19.14 0.35 2.52
CA ARG A 253 -19.01 -0.33 3.82
C ARG A 253 -19.36 -1.79 3.69
N PHE A 254 -18.76 -2.62 4.53
CA PHE A 254 -19.14 -4.02 4.61
C PHE A 254 -20.50 -4.18 5.30
N ASP A 255 -21.38 -4.94 4.69
CA ASP A 255 -22.66 -5.39 5.23
C ASP A 255 -22.57 -6.92 5.46
N VAL A 256 -22.63 -7.31 6.73
CA VAL A 256 -22.44 -8.70 7.16
C VAL A 256 -23.75 -9.23 7.72
N LYS A 257 -24.26 -10.30 7.14
CA LYS A 257 -25.52 -10.94 7.54
C LYS A 257 -25.33 -12.43 7.74
N LEU A 258 -25.87 -12.95 8.83
CA LEU A 258 -25.96 -14.39 9.04
C LEU A 258 -27.22 -14.92 8.32
N VAL A 259 -27.00 -15.80 7.35
CA VAL A 259 -28.04 -16.37 6.51
C VAL A 259 -28.29 -17.82 6.92
N ASN A 260 -29.58 -18.19 7.03
CA ASN A 260 -30.03 -19.52 7.40
C ASN A 260 -29.38 -20.08 8.68
N PRO A 261 -29.39 -19.32 9.81
CA PRO A 261 -28.85 -19.83 11.05
C PRO A 261 -29.67 -21.04 11.54
N THR A 262 -28.96 -22.09 11.95
CA THR A 262 -29.53 -23.23 12.64
C THR A 262 -28.83 -23.40 13.97
N VAL A 263 -29.59 -23.47 15.05
CA VAL A 263 -29.06 -23.71 16.39
C VAL A 263 -29.63 -25.05 16.89
N THR A 264 -28.74 -25.92 17.34
CA THR A 264 -29.11 -27.22 17.89
C THR A 264 -28.51 -27.40 19.26
N PHE A 265 -29.27 -27.93 20.19
CA PHE A 265 -28.83 -28.23 21.53
C PHE A 265 -28.71 -29.72 21.78
N THR A 266 -27.71 -30.10 22.58
CA THR A 266 -27.59 -31.44 23.14
C THR A 266 -27.61 -31.33 24.66
N GLY A 267 -28.42 -32.13 25.34
CA GLY A 267 -28.57 -32.08 26.77
C GLY A 267 -29.15 -30.77 27.31
N PHE A 268 -30.07 -30.17 26.53
CA PHE A 268 -30.79 -28.96 26.95
C PHE A 268 -31.71 -29.25 28.12
N MET A 269 -31.57 -28.49 29.20
CA MET A 269 -32.40 -28.58 30.39
C MET A 269 -32.73 -27.18 30.90
N VAL A 270 -33.99 -26.98 31.24
CA VAL A 270 -34.50 -25.76 31.89
C VAL A 270 -34.73 -26.06 33.36
N HIS A 271 -34.07 -25.28 34.21
CA HIS A 271 -34.25 -25.31 35.65
C HIS A 271 -35.11 -24.11 36.07
N ALA A 272 -36.41 -24.30 36.18
CA ALA A 272 -37.40 -23.22 36.37
C ALA A 272 -38.38 -23.59 37.53
N SER A 273 -37.86 -23.75 38.73
CA SER A 273 -38.72 -24.02 39.90
C SER A 273 -39.56 -22.79 40.24
N GLY A 274 -40.88 -23.01 40.38
CA GLY A 274 -41.83 -21.97 40.76
C GLY A 274 -42.46 -21.22 39.57
N VAL A 275 -42.03 -21.46 38.33
CA VAL A 275 -42.69 -20.89 37.14
C VAL A 275 -43.88 -21.80 36.74
N PRO A 276 -45.12 -21.24 36.58
CA PRO A 276 -46.24 -22.03 36.07
C PRO A 276 -46.00 -22.58 34.69
N GLY A 277 -46.45 -23.85 34.44
CA GLY A 277 -46.26 -24.53 33.16
C GLY A 277 -46.80 -23.74 31.96
N THR A 278 -47.95 -23.07 32.13
CA THR A 278 -48.52 -22.21 31.09
C THR A 278 -47.64 -21.02 30.69
N VAL A 279 -46.83 -20.52 31.62
CA VAL A 279 -45.84 -19.47 31.32
C VAL A 279 -44.63 -20.09 30.60
N LEU A 280 -44.17 -21.28 31.01
CA LEU A 280 -43.06 -21.97 30.32
C LEU A 280 -43.46 -22.33 28.88
N ASP A 281 -44.69 -22.78 28.66
CA ASP A 281 -45.23 -23.06 27.32
C ASP A 281 -45.33 -21.77 26.48
N LEU A 282 -45.70 -20.63 27.08
CA LEU A 282 -45.78 -19.35 26.40
C LEU A 282 -44.36 -18.84 26.01
N LEU A 283 -43.40 -19.03 26.88
CA LEU A 283 -42.03 -18.53 26.66
C LEU A 283 -41.27 -19.32 25.58
N ASP A 284 -41.60 -20.60 25.37
CA ASP A 284 -40.99 -21.47 24.33
C ASP A 284 -39.45 -21.36 24.36
N LEU A 285 -38.88 -21.58 25.54
CA LEU A 285 -37.49 -21.20 25.87
C LEU A 285 -36.45 -21.82 24.95
N ASP A 286 -36.64 -23.03 24.45
CA ASP A 286 -35.72 -23.70 23.56
C ASP A 286 -35.64 -23.01 22.20
N GLN A 287 -36.77 -22.63 21.60
CA GLN A 287 -36.78 -21.89 20.34
C GLN A 287 -36.31 -20.46 20.48
N GLU A 288 -36.74 -19.74 21.52
CA GLU A 288 -36.35 -18.32 21.72
C GLU A 288 -34.88 -18.17 22.09
N ILE A 289 -34.32 -19.08 22.89
CA ILE A 289 -32.90 -19.12 23.14
C ILE A 289 -32.10 -19.49 21.89
N ALA A 290 -32.58 -20.41 21.06
CA ALA A 290 -31.95 -20.71 19.77
C ALA A 290 -31.90 -19.47 18.84
N LYS A 291 -33.00 -18.71 18.76
CA LYS A 291 -33.03 -17.43 18.02
C LYS A 291 -32.05 -16.41 18.60
N THR A 292 -32.06 -16.27 19.94
CA THR A 292 -31.18 -15.35 20.64
C THR A 292 -29.71 -15.70 20.42
N LEU A 293 -29.34 -16.98 20.45
CA LEU A 293 -27.97 -17.40 20.15
C LEU A 293 -27.59 -17.16 18.68
N GLY A 294 -28.48 -17.44 17.73
CA GLY A 294 -28.28 -17.13 16.32
C GLY A 294 -28.02 -15.63 16.12
N TRP A 295 -28.87 -14.81 16.70
CA TRP A 295 -28.71 -13.36 16.69
C TRP A 295 -27.41 -12.88 17.40
N ALA A 296 -27.05 -13.48 18.55
CA ALA A 296 -25.82 -13.14 19.28
C ALA A 296 -24.57 -13.47 18.45
N VAL A 297 -24.55 -14.59 17.72
CA VAL A 297 -23.47 -14.93 16.79
C VAL A 297 -23.34 -13.89 15.68
N GLU A 298 -24.42 -13.50 15.04
CA GLU A 298 -24.40 -12.44 14.03
C GLU A 298 -23.83 -11.13 14.60
N ARG A 299 -24.31 -10.75 15.78
CA ARG A 299 -23.91 -9.51 16.47
C ARG A 299 -22.45 -9.55 16.96
N PHE A 300 -21.92 -10.71 17.29
CA PHE A 300 -20.53 -10.91 17.67
C PHE A 300 -19.61 -10.98 16.45
N MET A 301 -20.03 -11.76 15.44
CA MET A 301 -19.21 -11.97 14.24
C MET A 301 -19.14 -10.73 13.35
N ALA A 302 -20.24 -9.96 13.23
CA ALA A 302 -20.23 -8.76 12.39
C ALA A 302 -19.18 -7.71 12.83
N PRO A 303 -19.04 -7.35 14.13
CA PRO A 303 -17.94 -6.51 14.58
C PRO A 303 -16.56 -7.12 14.36
N LEU A 304 -16.40 -8.43 14.60
CA LEU A 304 -15.12 -9.10 14.41
C LEU A 304 -14.69 -9.08 12.93
N VAL A 305 -15.58 -9.43 12.04
CA VAL A 305 -15.36 -9.36 10.59
C VAL A 305 -15.13 -7.93 10.15
N ASN A 306 -15.98 -7.00 10.61
CA ASN A 306 -15.81 -5.58 10.32
C ASN A 306 -14.48 -5.04 10.87
N GLN A 307 -14.04 -5.43 12.06
CA GLN A 307 -12.78 -5.00 12.64
C GLN A 307 -11.59 -5.57 11.87
N THR A 308 -11.67 -6.84 11.45
CA THR A 308 -10.66 -7.48 10.61
C THR A 308 -10.59 -6.80 9.23
N LEU A 309 -11.73 -6.54 8.61
CA LEU A 309 -11.84 -5.86 7.32
C LEU A 309 -11.67 -4.33 7.44
N ALA A 310 -12.07 -3.71 8.54
CA ALA A 310 -11.89 -2.27 8.78
C ALA A 310 -10.42 -1.90 9.04
N GLY A 311 -9.58 -2.84 9.46
CA GLY A 311 -8.14 -2.67 9.44
C GLY A 311 -7.59 -2.38 8.04
N VAL A 312 -8.38 -2.70 7.01
CA VAL A 312 -8.08 -2.47 5.59
C VAL A 312 -8.79 -1.21 5.05
N SER A 313 -9.94 -0.81 5.63
CA SER A 313 -10.66 0.40 5.19
C SER A 313 -10.40 1.57 6.13
N VAL A 314 -9.76 2.59 5.60
CA VAL A 314 -9.47 3.83 6.35
C VAL A 314 -10.38 4.93 5.80
N GLY A 315 -11.35 5.38 6.58
CA GLY A 315 -12.11 6.59 6.26
C GLY A 315 -11.16 7.79 6.10
N PRO A 316 -11.62 8.93 5.57
CA PRO A 316 -10.75 10.07 5.29
C PRO A 316 -9.93 10.46 6.53
N GLN A 317 -8.63 10.24 6.49
CA GLN A 317 -7.68 10.59 7.56
C GLN A 317 -6.61 11.52 7.03
N ASN A 318 -6.16 12.43 7.88
CA ASN A 318 -5.01 13.27 7.59
C ASN A 318 -3.77 12.68 8.26
N VAL A 319 -2.76 12.39 7.46
CA VAL A 319 -1.47 11.86 7.90
C VAL A 319 -0.40 12.91 7.57
N ASN A 320 0.54 13.13 8.46
CA ASN A 320 1.69 13.96 8.16
C ASN A 320 2.77 13.07 7.52
N LEU A 321 3.09 13.35 6.26
CA LEU A 321 4.17 12.69 5.54
C LEU A 321 5.24 13.74 5.19
N LEU A 322 6.42 13.62 5.78
CA LEU A 322 7.55 14.52 5.52
C LEU A 322 7.21 16.02 5.69
N GLY A 323 6.39 16.34 6.70
CA GLY A 323 5.94 17.72 6.95
C GLY A 323 4.78 18.18 6.06
N GLN A 324 4.31 17.35 5.13
CA GLN A 324 3.16 17.63 4.28
C GLN A 324 1.90 16.92 4.81
N GLN A 325 0.75 17.57 4.70
CA GLN A 325 -0.53 16.98 5.07
C GLN A 325 -1.07 16.13 3.91
N LEU A 326 -1.10 14.83 4.12
CA LEU A 326 -1.67 13.84 3.21
C LEU A 326 -3.06 13.44 3.70
N ARG A 327 -4.07 13.58 2.86
CA ARG A 327 -5.40 13.02 3.09
C ARG A 327 -5.47 11.65 2.41
N VAL A 328 -5.64 10.61 3.21
CA VAL A 328 -5.82 9.23 2.78
C VAL A 328 -7.29 8.88 2.91
N ALA A 329 -7.92 8.38 1.86
CA ALA A 329 -9.26 7.84 1.90
C ALA A 329 -9.27 6.50 1.17
N VAL A 330 -9.75 5.46 1.84
CA VAL A 330 -9.87 4.10 1.30
C VAL A 330 -11.24 3.56 1.67
N ALA A 331 -11.98 3.06 0.70
CA ALA A 331 -13.32 2.52 0.89
C ALA A 331 -13.48 1.15 0.21
N PRO A 332 -14.18 0.19 0.81
CA PRO A 332 -14.51 -1.05 0.16
C PRO A 332 -15.25 -0.84 -1.17
N ALA A 333 -14.74 -1.46 -2.23
CA ALA A 333 -15.35 -1.51 -3.56
C ALA A 333 -16.03 -2.86 -3.79
N GLY A 334 -15.42 -3.96 -3.34
CA GLY A 334 -15.93 -5.28 -3.53
C GLY A 334 -15.36 -6.31 -2.55
N VAL A 335 -16.03 -7.43 -2.45
CA VAL A 335 -15.57 -8.62 -1.76
C VAL A 335 -15.99 -9.86 -2.54
N ALA A 336 -15.07 -10.77 -2.75
CA ALA A 336 -15.31 -12.05 -3.42
C ALA A 336 -14.85 -13.20 -2.52
N PHE A 337 -15.63 -14.29 -2.51
CA PHE A 337 -15.32 -15.50 -1.78
C PHE A 337 -15.32 -16.71 -2.71
N ASP A 338 -14.46 -17.66 -2.43
CA ASP A 338 -14.50 -19.02 -2.97
C ASP A 338 -13.91 -20.01 -1.94
N ALA A 339 -13.74 -21.27 -2.32
CA ALA A 339 -13.18 -22.27 -1.41
C ALA A 339 -11.70 -22.03 -1.02
N ALA A 340 -10.98 -21.20 -1.75
CA ALA A 340 -9.57 -20.87 -1.44
C ALA A 340 -9.46 -19.72 -0.42
N GLY A 341 -10.52 -18.91 -0.25
CA GLY A 341 -10.51 -17.80 0.72
C GLY A 341 -11.41 -16.62 0.33
N ALA A 342 -10.99 -15.43 0.72
CA ALA A 342 -11.65 -14.17 0.39
C ALA A 342 -10.68 -13.17 -0.23
N GLU A 343 -11.19 -12.32 -1.10
CA GLU A 343 -10.51 -11.16 -1.64
C GLU A 343 -11.38 -9.92 -1.42
N VAL A 344 -10.76 -8.89 -0.90
CA VAL A 344 -11.37 -7.58 -0.67
C VAL A 344 -10.67 -6.58 -1.55
N VAL A 345 -11.41 -5.85 -2.36
CA VAL A 345 -10.90 -4.74 -3.17
C VAL A 345 -11.39 -3.41 -2.63
N LEU A 346 -10.51 -2.44 -2.63
CA LEU A 346 -10.71 -1.12 -2.05
C LEU A 346 -10.40 -0.05 -3.08
N ASP A 347 -11.30 0.90 -3.24
CA ASP A 347 -11.02 2.14 -3.92
C ASP A 347 -10.29 3.11 -2.99
N GLY A 348 -9.37 3.89 -3.53
CA GLY A 348 -8.56 4.78 -2.71
C GLY A 348 -8.22 6.11 -3.37
N SER A 349 -7.86 7.09 -2.54
CA SER A 349 -7.25 8.33 -2.98
C SER A 349 -6.24 8.83 -1.96
N LEU A 350 -5.10 9.32 -2.46
CA LEU A 350 -4.02 9.92 -1.69
C LEU A 350 -3.85 11.36 -2.12
N THR A 351 -4.49 12.29 -1.43
CA THR A 351 -4.51 13.70 -1.83
C THR A 351 -3.62 14.54 -0.93
N MET A 352 -2.60 15.16 -1.51
CA MET A 352 -1.74 16.11 -0.79
C MET A 352 -2.44 17.46 -0.68
N GLN A 353 -2.62 17.96 0.53
CA GLN A 353 -3.34 19.22 0.75
C GLN A 353 -2.64 20.40 0.07
N GLY A 354 -3.37 21.13 -0.77
CA GLY A 354 -2.87 22.30 -1.51
C GLY A 354 -1.98 21.97 -2.72
N ALA A 355 -1.83 20.71 -3.09
CA ALA A 355 -1.26 20.32 -4.36
C ALA A 355 -2.30 20.48 -5.49
N ASN A 356 -1.85 21.01 -6.62
CA ASN A 356 -2.69 21.14 -7.83
C ASN A 356 -1.86 20.69 -9.03
N THR A 357 -1.99 19.43 -9.38
CA THR A 357 -1.32 18.82 -10.53
C THR A 357 -2.09 17.58 -10.99
N LYS A 358 -1.55 16.91 -11.99
CA LYS A 358 -2.03 15.62 -12.47
C LYS A 358 -0.98 14.54 -12.19
N PHE A 359 -1.43 13.31 -12.11
CA PHE A 359 -0.57 12.12 -12.04
C PHE A 359 -0.82 11.21 -13.24
N VAL A 360 0.13 10.37 -13.55
CA VAL A 360 -0.02 9.33 -14.57
C VAL A 360 -0.90 8.23 -14.00
N TYR A 361 -1.99 7.95 -14.72
CA TYR A 361 -2.84 6.80 -14.46
C TYR A 361 -2.56 5.75 -15.53
N THR A 362 -2.29 4.52 -15.10
CA THR A 362 -2.14 3.36 -15.97
C THR A 362 -3.37 2.48 -15.82
N GLU A 363 -3.81 1.86 -16.91
CA GLU A 363 -4.93 0.93 -16.81
C GLU A 363 -4.45 -0.33 -16.10
N ASN A 364 -4.91 -0.53 -14.87
CA ASN A 364 -4.59 -1.70 -14.09
C ASN A 364 -5.39 -2.91 -14.60
N GLN A 365 -4.75 -4.08 -14.60
CA GLN A 365 -5.46 -5.34 -14.76
C GLN A 365 -6.29 -5.61 -13.50
N ASP A 366 -7.10 -6.68 -13.52
CA ASP A 366 -7.76 -7.13 -12.29
C ASP A 366 -6.71 -7.35 -11.19
N PRO A 367 -6.99 -6.95 -9.95
CA PRO A 367 -6.09 -7.17 -8.85
C PRO A 367 -5.61 -8.63 -8.83
N PRO A 368 -4.32 -8.88 -8.58
CA PRO A 368 -3.84 -10.24 -8.47
C PRO A 368 -4.57 -10.89 -7.29
N GLY A 369 -5.41 -11.87 -7.60
CA GLY A 369 -6.25 -12.55 -6.64
C GLY A 369 -5.46 -13.16 -5.47
N ARG A 370 -6.18 -13.79 -4.57
CA ARG A 370 -5.63 -14.48 -3.42
C ARG A 370 -4.49 -15.41 -3.84
N GLY A 371 -3.28 -15.15 -3.42
CA GLY A 371 -2.21 -16.13 -3.53
C GLY A 371 -2.54 -17.38 -2.68
N ASN A 372 -1.79 -18.46 -2.86
CA ASN A 372 -1.85 -19.64 -1.97
C ASN A 372 -1.32 -19.34 -0.56
N ALA A 373 -0.81 -18.14 -0.34
CA ALA A 373 -0.31 -17.67 0.94
C ALA A 373 -1.46 -17.31 1.89
N GLY A 374 -1.21 -17.32 3.19
CA GLY A 374 -2.20 -17.04 4.22
C GLY A 374 -2.85 -15.67 4.09
N VAL A 375 -2.06 -14.64 3.86
CA VAL A 375 -2.47 -13.23 3.66
C VAL A 375 -1.79 -12.68 2.41
N ALA A 376 -2.49 -11.89 1.63
CA ALA A 376 -1.93 -11.17 0.49
C ALA A 376 -2.40 -9.71 0.51
N LEU A 377 -1.52 -8.81 0.06
CA LEU A 377 -1.81 -7.40 -0.16
C LEU A 377 -1.30 -7.02 -1.54
N ALA A 378 -2.12 -6.38 -2.33
CA ALA A 378 -1.74 -5.78 -3.61
C ALA A 378 -2.03 -4.28 -3.57
N VAL A 379 -1.10 -3.47 -4.05
CA VAL A 379 -1.24 -2.01 -4.12
C VAL A 379 -1.01 -1.59 -5.58
N ALA A 380 -1.93 -0.83 -6.14
CA ALA A 380 -1.81 -0.29 -7.48
C ALA A 380 -0.68 0.74 -7.54
N ASP A 381 0.13 0.72 -8.60
CA ASP A 381 1.20 1.69 -8.81
C ASP A 381 0.65 3.12 -9.03
N ASP A 382 -0.57 3.26 -9.52
CA ASP A 382 -1.29 4.53 -9.60
C ASP A 382 -1.46 5.22 -8.25
N THR A 383 -1.66 4.46 -7.18
CA THR A 383 -1.73 4.99 -5.82
C THR A 383 -0.41 5.65 -5.42
N ILE A 384 0.70 5.02 -5.81
CA ILE A 384 2.04 5.56 -5.59
C ILE A 384 2.29 6.77 -6.49
N ASN A 385 1.87 6.71 -7.76
CA ASN A 385 1.98 7.83 -8.70
C ASN A 385 1.20 9.06 -8.24
N GLN A 386 -0.02 8.87 -7.71
CA GLN A 386 -0.82 9.94 -7.13
C GLN A 386 -0.11 10.61 -5.94
N LEU A 387 0.44 9.81 -5.03
CA LEU A 387 1.21 10.28 -3.88
C LEU A 387 2.45 11.07 -4.32
N MET A 388 3.24 10.51 -5.24
CA MET A 388 4.50 11.11 -5.71
C MET A 388 4.25 12.42 -6.46
N ALA A 389 3.22 12.49 -7.29
CA ALA A 389 2.84 13.72 -7.99
C ALA A 389 2.37 14.81 -7.00
N GLY A 390 1.61 14.44 -5.97
CA GLY A 390 1.21 15.36 -4.92
C GLY A 390 2.40 15.91 -4.12
N PHE A 391 3.33 15.04 -3.76
CA PHE A 391 4.54 15.42 -3.03
C PHE A 391 5.44 16.34 -3.86
N TRP A 392 5.64 16.01 -5.14
CA TRP A 392 6.36 16.86 -6.10
C TRP A 392 5.71 18.24 -6.24
N ALA A 393 4.40 18.31 -6.44
CA ALA A 393 3.68 19.58 -6.62
C ALA A 393 3.77 20.50 -5.38
N ARG A 394 4.05 19.94 -4.21
CA ARG A 394 4.29 20.69 -2.97
C ARG A 394 5.76 21.07 -2.77
N GLY A 395 6.61 20.83 -3.77
CA GLY A 395 8.05 21.08 -3.66
C GLY A 395 8.78 20.11 -2.74
N GLY A 396 8.18 18.95 -2.44
CA GLY A 396 8.78 17.97 -1.54
C GLY A 396 10.07 17.34 -2.08
N LEU A 397 10.32 17.48 -3.38
CA LEU A 397 11.56 17.04 -4.05
C LEU A 397 12.53 18.19 -4.29
N ASN A 398 12.19 19.42 -3.91
CA ASN A 398 13.08 20.57 -4.04
C ASN A 398 13.87 20.70 -2.74
N MET A 399 15.16 20.52 -2.80
CA MET A 399 16.01 20.50 -1.62
C MET A 399 17.37 21.15 -1.86
N GLN A 400 17.98 21.57 -0.78
CA GLN A 400 19.36 21.99 -0.75
C GLN A 400 20.15 21.03 0.14
N ILE A 401 21.18 20.44 -0.41
CA ILE A 401 22.07 19.50 0.25
C ILE A 401 23.38 20.21 0.50
N GLU A 402 23.67 20.48 1.75
CA GLU A 402 24.95 21.04 2.20
C GLU A 402 25.93 19.88 2.42
N LYS A 403 26.89 19.74 1.53
CA LYS A 403 27.86 18.65 1.59
C LYS A 403 29.14 19.04 0.89
N ASP A 404 30.26 19.04 1.63
CA ASP A 404 31.55 19.25 1.04
C ASP A 404 31.97 18.06 0.16
N LEU A 405 31.98 18.30 -1.14
CA LEU A 405 32.41 17.38 -2.18
C LEU A 405 33.75 17.80 -2.80
N GLY A 406 34.50 18.62 -2.10
CA GLY A 406 35.74 19.17 -2.54
C GLY A 406 35.57 20.37 -3.47
N MET A 407 35.13 20.15 -4.71
CA MET A 407 34.86 21.22 -5.67
C MET A 407 33.54 21.95 -5.42
N PHE A 408 32.58 21.29 -4.79
CA PHE A 408 31.25 21.81 -4.46
C PHE A 408 31.02 21.69 -2.96
N ASP A 409 30.30 22.62 -2.37
CA ASP A 409 29.88 22.60 -0.97
C ASP A 409 28.37 22.54 -0.79
N ALA A 410 27.61 22.74 -1.87
CA ALA A 410 26.17 22.59 -1.87
C ALA A 410 25.64 22.12 -3.22
N ILE A 411 24.57 21.34 -3.17
CA ILE A 411 23.77 20.93 -4.33
C ILE A 411 22.34 21.41 -4.10
N ARG A 412 21.83 22.22 -5.01
CA ARG A 412 20.41 22.52 -5.06
C ARG A 412 19.74 21.61 -6.07
N LEU A 413 18.70 20.88 -5.63
CA LEU A 413 17.92 19.98 -6.45
C LEU A 413 16.54 20.57 -6.68
N ASP A 414 16.06 20.52 -7.93
CA ASP A 414 14.74 20.96 -8.36
C ASP A 414 14.18 19.97 -9.38
N ALA A 415 13.10 19.27 -9.03
CA ALA A 415 12.50 18.28 -9.90
C ALA A 415 11.50 18.92 -10.86
N LEU A 416 11.75 18.85 -12.18
CA LEU A 416 10.87 19.42 -13.19
C LEU A 416 9.66 18.52 -13.48
N LEU A 417 9.75 17.22 -13.20
CA LEU A 417 8.72 16.22 -13.39
C LEU A 417 8.44 15.44 -12.10
N PRO A 418 7.22 14.98 -11.87
CA PRO A 418 6.95 14.06 -10.79
C PRO A 418 7.65 12.71 -11.04
N PRO A 419 8.09 12.02 -9.98
CA PRO A 419 8.50 10.63 -10.09
C PRO A 419 7.36 9.76 -10.58
N VAL A 420 7.67 8.78 -11.44
CA VAL A 420 6.69 7.82 -11.94
C VAL A 420 7.13 6.41 -11.59
N VAL A 421 6.23 5.66 -10.99
CA VAL A 421 6.40 4.24 -10.66
C VAL A 421 5.63 3.40 -11.67
N SER A 422 6.22 2.33 -12.11
CA SER A 422 5.57 1.27 -12.88
C SER A 422 5.97 -0.09 -12.31
N THR A 423 5.11 -1.08 -12.47
CA THR A 423 5.38 -2.44 -11.99
C THR A 423 5.92 -3.29 -13.13
N ASP A 424 7.07 -3.92 -12.91
CA ASP A 424 7.64 -4.90 -13.82
C ASP A 424 6.99 -6.28 -13.63
N ALA A 425 7.07 -7.13 -14.66
CA ALA A 425 6.48 -8.48 -14.65
C ALA A 425 7.08 -9.41 -13.56
N ASP A 426 8.26 -9.10 -13.04
CA ASP A 426 8.92 -9.84 -11.95
C ASP A 426 8.45 -9.37 -10.55
N GLY A 427 7.51 -8.44 -10.49
CA GLY A 427 7.00 -7.85 -9.25
C GLY A 427 7.91 -6.81 -8.62
N SER A 428 8.98 -6.40 -9.29
CA SER A 428 9.74 -5.23 -8.92
C SER A 428 9.03 -3.97 -9.40
N MET A 429 9.18 -2.88 -8.66
CA MET A 429 8.77 -1.56 -9.09
C MET A 429 9.94 -0.87 -9.77
N LYS A 430 9.69 -0.26 -10.92
CA LYS A 430 10.62 0.67 -11.55
C LYS A 430 10.18 2.08 -11.20
N LEU A 431 11.06 2.85 -10.54
CA LEU A 431 10.87 4.28 -10.30
C LEU A 431 11.74 5.07 -11.26
N VAL A 432 11.16 6.01 -11.98
CA VAL A 432 11.84 6.95 -12.86
C VAL A 432 11.65 8.36 -12.32
N MET A 433 12.76 9.02 -12.02
CA MET A 433 12.82 10.46 -11.76
C MET A 433 13.58 11.09 -12.90
N ALA A 434 12.89 11.81 -13.76
CA ALA A 434 13.47 12.43 -14.93
C ALA A 434 13.55 13.95 -14.77
N ASP A 435 14.49 14.56 -15.47
CA ASP A 435 14.74 16.01 -15.45
C ASP A 435 14.85 16.58 -14.02
N LEU A 436 15.66 15.93 -13.16
CA LEU A 436 16.09 16.52 -11.89
C LEU A 436 17.17 17.57 -12.19
N MET A 437 16.86 18.82 -11.99
CA MET A 437 17.83 19.90 -12.16
C MET A 437 18.71 20.01 -10.93
N LEU A 438 20.01 19.88 -11.12
CA LEU A 438 21.02 20.05 -10.08
C LEU A 438 21.83 21.31 -10.35
N GLU A 439 21.87 22.22 -9.39
CA GLU A 439 22.83 23.31 -9.36
C GLU A 439 23.96 22.94 -8.39
N LEU A 440 25.15 22.77 -8.92
CA LEU A 440 26.35 22.51 -8.15
C LEU A 440 26.95 23.86 -7.75
N ARG A 441 27.11 24.09 -6.46
CA ARG A 441 27.49 25.42 -5.92
C ARG A 441 28.76 25.34 -5.08
N LYS A 442 29.50 26.45 -5.03
CA LYS A 442 30.63 26.68 -4.13
C LYS A 442 30.56 28.10 -3.63
N ASP A 443 30.68 28.27 -2.32
CA ASP A 443 30.62 29.59 -1.66
C ASP A 443 29.39 30.41 -2.10
N GLY A 444 28.27 29.75 -2.27
CA GLY A 444 27.00 30.34 -2.69
C GLY A 444 26.88 30.65 -4.19
N GLN A 445 27.92 30.43 -5.00
CA GLN A 445 27.89 30.65 -6.45
C GLN A 445 27.60 29.34 -7.19
N MET A 446 26.80 29.39 -8.25
CA MET A 446 26.59 28.26 -9.15
C MET A 446 27.82 28.07 -10.03
N LEU A 447 28.37 26.87 -10.05
CA LEU A 447 29.50 26.50 -10.89
C LEU A 447 29.11 25.67 -12.09
N ALA A 448 28.14 24.80 -11.92
CA ALA A 448 27.57 23.97 -12.99
C ALA A 448 26.08 23.69 -12.76
N ARG A 449 25.36 23.49 -13.85
CA ARG A 449 23.97 23.03 -13.85
C ARG A 449 23.86 21.77 -14.69
N THR A 450 23.25 20.75 -14.11
CA THR A 450 23.10 19.42 -14.70
C THR A 450 21.65 19.00 -14.64
N ALA A 451 21.13 18.40 -15.71
CA ALA A 451 19.90 17.63 -15.66
C ALA A 451 20.24 16.16 -15.40
N LEU A 452 19.58 15.58 -14.44
CA LEU A 452 19.80 14.21 -14.05
C LEU A 452 18.54 13.39 -14.27
N THR A 453 18.68 12.22 -14.88
CA THR A 453 17.65 11.18 -14.92
C THR A 453 18.11 10.02 -14.07
N VAL A 454 17.23 9.59 -13.17
CA VAL A 454 17.48 8.48 -12.24
C VAL A 454 16.46 7.38 -12.51
N GLU A 455 16.93 6.21 -12.86
CA GLU A 455 16.14 4.99 -12.92
C GLU A 455 16.57 4.07 -11.78
N MET A 456 15.61 3.61 -10.99
CA MET A 456 15.90 2.69 -9.89
C MET A 456 14.85 1.60 -9.79
N LYS A 457 15.28 0.42 -9.35
CA LYS A 457 14.37 -0.66 -8.97
C LYS A 457 14.13 -0.63 -7.48
N LEU A 458 12.86 -0.70 -7.12
CA LEU A 458 12.42 -0.81 -5.74
C LEU A 458 12.01 -2.26 -5.50
N LYS A 459 12.47 -2.82 -4.39
CA LYS A 459 12.06 -4.15 -3.93
C LYS A 459 11.39 -4.04 -2.59
N VAL A 460 10.35 -4.83 -2.41
CA VAL A 460 9.71 -4.99 -1.12
C VAL A 460 10.32 -6.20 -0.43
N GLU A 461 10.84 -6.03 0.77
CA GLU A 461 11.49 -7.08 1.56
C GLU A 461 10.85 -7.17 2.95
N PRO A 462 10.93 -8.34 3.63
CA PRO A 462 10.49 -8.45 5.01
C PRO A 462 11.23 -7.44 5.90
N ALA A 463 10.49 -6.71 6.72
CA ALA A 463 11.11 -5.90 7.78
C ALA A 463 11.49 -6.80 8.97
N ALA A 464 12.36 -6.28 9.84
CA ALA A 464 12.80 -7.03 11.05
C ALA A 464 11.65 -7.33 12.04
N SER A 465 10.50 -6.66 11.91
CA SER A 465 9.28 -6.99 12.63
C SER A 465 8.34 -7.76 11.70
N ASN A 466 7.79 -8.86 12.15
CA ASN A 466 6.96 -9.80 11.37
C ASN A 466 5.65 -9.20 10.79
N TYR A 467 5.42 -7.90 10.89
CA TYR A 467 4.18 -7.23 10.47
C TYR A 467 4.42 -6.01 9.58
N ALA A 468 5.59 -5.90 8.97
CA ALA A 468 5.87 -4.80 8.07
C ALA A 468 6.74 -5.25 6.89
N ALA A 469 6.48 -4.66 5.75
CA ALA A 469 7.33 -4.78 4.57
C ALA A 469 8.22 -3.54 4.46
N LYS A 470 9.51 -3.74 4.18
CA LYS A 470 10.49 -2.69 3.97
C LYS A 470 10.71 -2.51 2.47
N ILE A 471 10.70 -1.28 2.00
CA ILE A 471 11.11 -0.97 0.64
C ILE A 471 12.63 -0.80 0.61
N THR A 472 13.31 -1.53 -0.27
CA THR A 472 14.74 -1.41 -0.54
C THR A 472 14.97 -0.87 -1.95
N ILE A 473 15.99 -0.05 -2.10
CA ILE A 473 16.36 0.57 -3.37
C ILE A 473 17.59 -0.17 -3.91
N GLU A 474 17.51 -0.69 -5.13
CA GLU A 474 18.69 -1.20 -5.84
C GLU A 474 19.59 -0.03 -6.29
N THR A 475 20.81 -0.35 -6.67
CA THR A 475 21.75 0.66 -7.19
C THR A 475 21.11 1.43 -8.35
N PRO A 476 20.93 2.74 -8.24
CA PRO A 476 20.30 3.52 -9.28
C PRO A 476 21.17 3.62 -10.53
N VAL A 477 20.53 3.66 -11.69
CA VAL A 477 21.16 4.04 -12.94
C VAL A 477 21.00 5.54 -13.11
N LEU A 478 22.10 6.25 -13.14
CA LEU A 478 22.14 7.71 -13.27
C LEU A 478 22.60 8.09 -14.67
N LYS A 479 21.92 9.06 -15.28
CA LYS A 479 22.32 9.68 -16.54
C LYS A 479 22.31 11.18 -16.33
N ALA A 480 23.47 11.79 -16.44
CA ALA A 480 23.65 13.21 -16.29
C ALA A 480 23.79 13.89 -17.67
N ASP A 481 23.22 15.06 -17.80
CA ASP A 481 23.39 15.94 -18.95
C ASP A 481 23.81 17.33 -18.42
N ILE A 482 25.02 17.76 -18.76
CA ILE A 482 25.59 19.00 -18.26
C ILE A 482 25.12 20.14 -19.14
N ILE A 483 24.22 20.96 -18.60
CA ILE A 483 23.58 22.07 -19.34
C ILE A 483 24.44 23.31 -19.31
N GLU A 484 25.09 23.57 -18.19
CA GLU A 484 25.87 24.79 -17.96
C GLU A 484 27.11 24.45 -17.12
N ASN A 485 28.26 24.89 -17.58
CA ASN A 485 29.53 24.63 -16.90
C ASN A 485 30.38 25.93 -16.93
N ILE A 486 30.21 26.75 -15.89
CA ILE A 486 30.74 28.11 -15.87
C ILE A 486 32.26 28.12 -15.70
N GLN A 487 32.82 27.08 -15.06
CA GLN A 487 34.27 27.02 -14.77
C GLN A 487 35.05 26.06 -15.66
N GLY A 488 34.41 25.44 -16.64
CA GLY A 488 35.04 24.46 -17.52
C GLY A 488 35.57 23.23 -16.78
N ILE A 489 34.84 22.79 -15.74
CA ILE A 489 35.15 21.56 -15.02
C ILE A 489 34.94 20.38 -15.99
N PRO A 490 35.89 19.45 -16.12
CA PRO A 490 35.66 18.28 -16.99
C PRO A 490 34.36 17.56 -16.64
N ASP A 491 33.52 17.33 -17.63
CA ASP A 491 32.21 16.71 -17.46
C ASP A 491 32.32 15.35 -16.76
N SER A 492 33.38 14.59 -17.08
CA SER A 492 33.67 13.32 -16.41
C SER A 492 33.92 13.44 -14.90
N GLN A 493 34.37 14.57 -14.42
CA GLN A 493 34.55 14.81 -12.99
C GLN A 493 33.21 15.11 -12.32
N ILE A 494 32.33 15.85 -12.98
CA ILE A 494 30.97 16.11 -12.49
C ILE A 494 30.19 14.79 -12.44
N GLU A 495 30.21 14.02 -13.52
CA GLU A 495 29.55 12.72 -13.60
C GLU A 495 30.05 11.73 -12.54
N ALA A 496 31.34 11.71 -12.24
CA ALA A 496 31.90 10.81 -11.23
C ALA A 496 31.51 11.17 -9.78
N LEU A 497 31.21 12.43 -9.49
CA LEU A 497 30.83 12.89 -8.15
C LEU A 497 29.34 12.66 -7.85
N LEU A 498 28.47 12.75 -8.85
CA LEU A 498 27.02 12.69 -8.68
C LEU A 498 26.52 11.38 -8.06
N PRO A 499 26.98 10.18 -8.47
CA PRO A 499 26.51 8.93 -7.88
C PRO A 499 26.78 8.84 -6.38
N ALA A 500 27.98 9.22 -5.93
CA ALA A 500 28.34 9.15 -4.52
C ALA A 500 27.58 10.17 -3.66
N ALA A 501 27.32 11.36 -4.20
CA ALA A 501 26.55 12.40 -3.53
C ALA A 501 25.07 11.97 -3.37
N LEU A 502 24.48 11.50 -4.45
CA LEU A 502 23.06 11.15 -4.49
C LEU A 502 22.75 9.82 -3.80
N GLN A 503 23.64 8.82 -3.86
CA GLN A 503 23.45 7.54 -3.19
C GLN A 503 23.20 7.70 -1.69
N SER A 504 23.91 8.63 -1.04
CA SER A 504 23.71 8.88 0.38
C SER A 504 22.34 9.49 0.68
N GLU A 505 21.86 10.37 -0.21
CA GLU A 505 20.55 11.01 -0.06
C GLU A 505 19.41 10.02 -0.40
N LEU A 506 19.55 9.24 -1.45
CA LEU A 506 18.59 8.18 -1.79
C LEU A 506 18.44 7.15 -0.66
N ASN A 507 19.53 6.80 0.02
CA ASN A 507 19.48 5.94 1.20
C ASN A 507 18.75 6.61 2.40
N THR A 508 18.74 7.94 2.46
CA THR A 508 17.97 8.70 3.45
C THR A 508 16.47 8.72 3.08
N PHE A 509 16.15 8.68 1.79
CA PHE A 509 14.76 8.58 1.32
C PHE A 509 14.15 7.18 1.47
N ALA A 510 14.94 6.11 1.37
CA ALA A 510 14.44 4.75 1.47
C ALA A 510 13.61 4.48 2.75
N PRO A 511 14.01 4.92 3.96
CA PRO A 511 13.19 4.83 5.16
C PRO A 511 11.92 5.68 5.12
N LEU A 512 11.89 6.73 4.28
CA LEU A 512 10.74 7.62 4.15
C LEU A 512 9.64 7.01 3.26
N LEU A 513 10.00 6.09 2.37
CA LEU A 513 9.02 5.23 1.69
C LEU A 513 8.35 4.26 2.67
N GLY A 514 8.89 4.19 3.90
CA GLY A 514 8.29 3.57 5.07
C GLY A 514 8.32 2.04 5.05
N ALA A 515 8.08 1.49 6.22
CA ALA A 515 7.59 0.13 6.31
C ALA A 515 6.09 0.19 5.97
N VAL A 516 5.66 -0.49 4.94
CA VAL A 516 4.23 -0.67 4.66
C VAL A 516 3.71 -1.62 5.74
N PRO A 517 2.85 -1.15 6.67
CA PRO A 517 2.29 -2.05 7.65
C PRO A 517 1.43 -3.08 6.91
N LEU A 518 1.73 -4.35 7.10
CA LEU A 518 0.83 -5.41 6.66
C LEU A 518 -0.42 -5.37 7.55
N PRO A 519 -1.59 -5.69 7.03
CA PRO A 519 -2.80 -5.75 7.84
C PRO A 519 -2.57 -6.71 9.01
N ALA A 520 -2.51 -6.15 10.22
CA ALA A 520 -2.41 -6.95 11.44
C ALA A 520 -3.77 -7.60 11.67
N VAL A 521 -3.91 -8.84 11.28
CA VAL A 521 -5.07 -9.65 11.62
C VAL A 521 -4.81 -10.25 12.99
N GLN A 522 -5.66 -9.92 13.96
CA GLN A 522 -5.49 -10.35 15.35
C GLN A 522 -5.42 -11.89 15.43
N GLY A 523 -4.35 -12.42 15.99
CA GLY A 523 -4.13 -13.86 16.12
C GLY A 523 -3.44 -14.54 14.93
N ILE A 524 -3.12 -13.80 13.87
CA ILE A 524 -2.35 -14.32 12.73
C ILE A 524 -0.89 -13.91 12.88
N ILE A 525 -0.01 -14.90 12.94
CA ILE A 525 1.44 -14.70 12.88
C ILE A 525 1.86 -14.89 11.42
N VAL A 526 2.37 -13.82 10.83
CA VAL A 526 2.87 -13.82 9.46
C VAL A 526 4.28 -14.43 9.45
N THR A 527 4.47 -15.44 8.61
CA THR A 527 5.78 -16.05 8.32
C THR A 527 6.05 -15.96 6.82
N ASP A 528 7.27 -16.17 6.40
CA ASP A 528 7.70 -16.27 4.99
C ASP A 528 7.01 -15.28 4.03
N LEU A 529 7.60 -14.11 3.93
CA LEU A 529 7.08 -13.03 3.09
C LEU A 529 7.49 -13.24 1.64
N HIS A 530 6.51 -13.32 0.76
CA HIS A 530 6.70 -13.45 -0.69
C HIS A 530 6.32 -12.15 -1.39
N ARG A 531 7.03 -11.83 -2.45
CA ARG A 531 6.72 -10.69 -3.31
C ARG A 531 6.30 -11.16 -4.69
N GLY A 532 5.48 -10.39 -5.32
CA GLY A 532 5.08 -10.57 -6.70
C GLY A 532 4.61 -9.25 -7.29
N GLY A 533 4.25 -9.25 -8.54
CA GLY A 533 3.62 -8.13 -9.19
C GLY A 533 3.06 -8.55 -10.53
N THR A 534 1.99 -7.92 -10.94
CA THR A 534 1.40 -8.12 -12.25
C THR A 534 0.43 -6.98 -12.55
N GLY A 535 0.40 -6.55 -13.81
CA GLY A 535 -0.68 -5.69 -14.31
C GLY A 535 -0.88 -4.38 -13.58
N GLY A 536 0.19 -3.71 -13.13
CA GLY A 536 0.09 -2.43 -12.41
C GLY A 536 0.02 -2.59 -10.88
N TYR A 537 0.17 -3.82 -10.34
CA TYR A 537 0.16 -4.06 -8.90
C TYR A 537 1.49 -4.56 -8.37
N VAL A 538 1.85 -4.05 -7.21
CA VAL A 538 2.86 -4.65 -6.34
C VAL A 538 2.15 -5.54 -5.33
N THR A 539 2.58 -6.79 -5.22
CA THR A 539 1.98 -7.76 -4.31
C THR A 539 2.95 -8.19 -3.23
N ILE A 540 2.44 -8.30 -2.02
CA ILE A 540 3.11 -8.87 -0.87
C ILE A 540 2.19 -9.96 -0.35
N SER A 541 2.69 -11.16 -0.19
CA SER A 541 1.95 -12.24 0.45
C SER A 541 2.78 -12.91 1.54
N ALA A 542 2.12 -13.51 2.48
CA ALA A 542 2.77 -14.14 3.61
C ALA A 542 1.98 -15.35 4.08
N ASP A 543 2.70 -16.39 4.49
CA ASP A 543 2.11 -17.55 5.11
C ASP A 543 1.62 -17.23 6.53
N VAL A 544 0.66 -17.99 7.03
CA VAL A 544 0.11 -17.84 8.37
C VAL A 544 0.34 -19.13 9.17
N ASN A 545 0.78 -18.96 10.42
CA ASN A 545 0.96 -20.04 11.40
C ASN A 545 0.00 -19.88 12.58
#